data_a3bf40eae31900d5e946cc87d8fc3854
#
_entry.id   a3bf40eae31900d5e946cc87d8fc3854
#
_cell.length_a   1.000
_cell.length_b   1.000
_cell.length_c   1.000
_cell.angle_alpha   90.00
_cell.angle_beta   90.00
_cell.angle_gamma   90.00
#
_symmetry.space_group_name_H-M   'P 1'
#
loop_
_entity.id
_entity.type
_entity.pdbx_description
1 polymer ?
#
loop_
_entity_poly.entity_id
_entity_poly.type
_entity_poly.pdbx_seq_one_letter_code
_entity_poly.pdbx_strand_id
1 'polypeptide(L)'
;MHQHDEGSSIVITKPSGMEIEINSGAMTRLAGVSEMLSGSTGIHMAVATVPPGRCSTAHYHVNCESALYVAAGKGAFLSGEELEIENEIAFGDFIYVPPGANHQPVNYSKTEDLVLIVARNAPVEIVVELENLGRKDC
;
A
#
# COMPACT_ATOMS: atom_id res chain seq x y z
N MET A 1 41.39 3.28 2.88
CA MET A 1 40.37 2.23 2.94
C MET A 1 39.05 2.77 3.43
N HIS A 2 38.02 2.37 2.81
CA HIS A 2 36.70 2.79 3.20
C HIS A 2 36.19 2.03 4.42
N GLN A 3 35.65 2.74 5.38
CA GLN A 3 35.08 2.17 6.59
C GLN A 3 33.57 2.18 6.51
N HIS A 4 32.96 1.02 6.67
CA HIS A 4 31.51 0.93 6.70
C HIS A 4 31.00 1.20 8.10
N ASP A 5 29.95 2.00 8.21
CA ASP A 5 29.22 2.17 9.45
C ASP A 5 28.40 0.92 9.74
N GLU A 6 28.08 0.71 11.00
CA GLU A 6 27.17 -0.37 11.39
C GLU A 6 25.81 -0.23 10.72
N GLY A 7 25.35 1.04 10.48
CA GLY A 7 24.12 1.31 9.78
C GLY A 7 24.14 1.02 8.28
N SER A 8 25.33 0.63 7.73
CA SER A 8 25.47 0.29 6.32
C SER A 8 25.17 -1.17 6.01
N SER A 9 24.80 -1.97 6.99
CA SER A 9 24.50 -3.38 6.78
C SER A 9 23.18 -3.55 6.02
N ILE A 10 23.20 -4.52 5.10
CA ILE A 10 22.01 -4.90 4.36
C ILE A 10 21.10 -5.71 5.31
N VAL A 11 19.82 -5.44 5.26
CA VAL A 11 18.81 -6.16 6.04
C VAL A 11 17.89 -6.91 5.08
N ILE A 12 17.74 -8.21 5.31
CA ILE A 12 16.85 -9.05 4.52
C ILE A 12 15.72 -9.52 5.44
N THR A 13 14.50 -9.20 5.07
CA THR A 13 13.31 -9.65 5.81
C THR A 13 12.69 -10.81 5.04
N LYS A 14 12.61 -11.97 5.69
CA LYS A 14 11.98 -13.15 5.10
C LYS A 14 10.46 -13.07 5.27
N PRO A 15 9.68 -13.80 4.48
CA PRO A 15 8.22 -13.77 4.60
C PRO A 15 7.70 -14.01 6.01
N SER A 16 8.35 -14.88 6.77
CA SER A 16 7.94 -15.19 8.15
C SER A 16 8.30 -14.09 9.15
N GLY A 17 9.11 -13.12 8.76
CA GLY A 17 9.56 -12.05 9.63
C GLY A 17 8.94 -10.69 9.33
N MET A 18 7.96 -10.62 8.44
CA MET A 18 7.32 -9.35 8.10
C MET A 18 6.52 -8.79 9.28
N GLU A 19 6.42 -7.47 9.31
CA GLU A 19 5.71 -6.74 10.36
C GLU A 19 4.24 -6.59 9.97
N ILE A 20 3.34 -7.06 10.87
CA ILE A 20 1.89 -6.89 10.67
C ILE A 20 1.53 -5.44 10.97
N GLU A 21 0.90 -4.79 10.02
CA GLU A 21 0.44 -3.41 10.16
C GLU A 21 -1.07 -3.34 10.33
N ILE A 22 -1.57 -2.16 10.72
CA ILE A 22 -3.01 -1.93 10.88
C ILE A 22 -3.67 -2.06 9.50
N ASN A 23 -4.78 -2.80 9.45
CA ASN A 23 -5.57 -2.97 8.23
C ASN A 23 -6.20 -1.65 7.79
N SER A 24 -6.39 -1.51 6.49
CA SER A 24 -7.20 -0.46 5.91
C SER A 24 -8.47 -1.11 5.36
N GLY A 25 -9.58 -0.97 6.09
CA GLY A 25 -10.79 -1.72 5.78
C GLY A 25 -10.51 -3.22 5.81
N ALA A 26 -10.82 -3.93 4.73
CA ALA A 26 -10.53 -5.36 4.61
C ALA A 26 -9.13 -5.64 4.08
N MET A 27 -8.39 -4.62 3.65
CA MET A 27 -7.04 -4.78 3.12
C MET A 27 -6.05 -5.01 4.26
N THR A 28 -5.36 -6.13 4.23
CA THR A 28 -4.29 -6.45 5.18
C THR A 28 -2.95 -5.92 4.67
N ARG A 29 -2.02 -5.65 5.59
CA ARG A 29 -0.73 -5.08 5.24
C ARG A 29 0.38 -5.75 6.04
N LEU A 30 1.44 -6.18 5.33
CA LEU A 30 2.63 -6.78 5.93
C LEU A 30 3.85 -6.01 5.42
N ALA A 31 4.57 -5.35 6.33
CA ALA A 31 5.76 -4.60 5.94
C ALA A 31 6.98 -5.51 5.83
N GLY A 32 7.76 -5.32 4.78
CA GLY A 32 9.05 -5.98 4.58
C GLY A 32 10.22 -5.03 4.77
N VAL A 33 10.02 -3.74 4.53
CA VAL A 33 10.99 -2.69 4.81
C VAL A 33 10.29 -1.62 5.64
N SER A 34 10.76 -1.41 6.87
CA SER A 34 10.18 -0.43 7.79
C SER A 34 11.26 0.06 8.74
N GLU A 35 10.96 1.14 9.45
CA GLU A 35 11.87 1.66 10.47
C GLU A 35 12.17 0.57 11.52
N MET A 36 11.15 -0.15 11.98
CA MET A 36 11.32 -1.19 12.99
C MET A 36 12.14 -2.38 12.48
N LEU A 37 11.87 -2.86 11.27
CA LEU A 37 12.53 -4.04 10.74
C LEU A 37 13.96 -3.78 10.25
N SER A 38 14.17 -2.64 9.62
CA SER A 38 15.41 -2.38 8.88
C SER A 38 16.12 -1.10 9.29
N GLY A 39 15.52 -0.29 10.15
CA GLY A 39 16.08 1.01 10.51
C GLY A 39 15.98 2.04 9.38
N SER A 40 15.12 1.79 8.38
CA SER A 40 14.99 2.73 7.26
C SER A 40 14.39 4.05 7.74
N THR A 41 14.89 5.14 7.20
CA THR A 41 14.44 6.49 7.59
C THR A 41 13.72 7.21 6.46
N GLY A 42 13.83 6.73 5.24
CA GLY A 42 13.28 7.42 4.08
C GLY A 42 12.29 6.61 3.27
N ILE A 43 12.30 5.30 3.40
CA ILE A 43 11.43 4.43 2.59
C ILE A 43 10.75 3.37 3.46
N HIS A 44 9.61 2.92 2.98
CA HIS A 44 8.83 1.85 3.59
C HIS A 44 8.24 1.02 2.45
N MET A 45 8.22 -0.29 2.59
CA MET A 45 7.68 -1.17 1.56
C MET A 45 6.90 -2.30 2.19
N ALA A 46 5.69 -2.53 1.69
CA ALA A 46 4.75 -3.49 2.27
C ALA A 46 3.99 -4.24 1.18
N VAL A 47 3.47 -5.39 1.57
CA VAL A 47 2.53 -6.16 0.77
C VAL A 47 1.13 -5.89 1.31
N ALA A 48 0.25 -5.39 0.46
CA ALA A 48 -1.15 -5.15 0.78
C ALA A 48 -2.02 -6.15 0.02
N THR A 49 -2.92 -6.81 0.73
CA THR A 49 -3.80 -7.81 0.12
C THR A 49 -5.25 -7.41 0.34
N VAL A 50 -6.00 -7.33 -0.76
CA VAL A 50 -7.44 -7.07 -0.74
C VAL A 50 -8.15 -8.38 -1.07
N PRO A 51 -8.89 -8.96 -0.11
CA PRO A 51 -9.59 -10.22 -0.36
C PRO A 51 -10.66 -10.10 -1.43
N PRO A 52 -11.14 -11.23 -1.98
CA PRO A 52 -12.18 -11.20 -3.01
C PRO A 52 -13.42 -10.44 -2.56
N GLY A 53 -13.90 -9.57 -3.44
CA GLY A 53 -15.11 -8.79 -3.20
C GLY A 53 -14.98 -7.67 -2.17
N ARG A 54 -13.78 -7.40 -1.68
CA ARG A 54 -13.56 -6.42 -0.61
C ARG A 54 -12.78 -5.20 -1.11
N CYS A 55 -12.58 -4.25 -0.22
CA CYS A 55 -11.84 -3.02 -0.53
C CYS A 55 -11.13 -2.47 0.72
N SER A 56 -10.23 -1.52 0.52
CA SER A 56 -9.71 -0.72 1.61
C SER A 56 -10.71 0.37 1.99
N THR A 57 -10.42 1.11 3.05
CA THR A 57 -11.10 2.40 3.27
C THR A 57 -10.64 3.40 2.21
N ALA A 58 -11.52 4.32 1.84
CA ALA A 58 -11.14 5.45 1.01
C ALA A 58 -10.31 6.42 1.86
N HIS A 59 -9.18 6.91 1.33
CA HIS A 59 -8.28 7.73 2.12
C HIS A 59 -7.29 8.50 1.24
N TYR A 60 -6.53 9.42 1.86
CA TYR A 60 -5.33 10.00 1.26
C TYR A 60 -4.22 10.07 2.29
N HIS A 61 -2.98 10.20 1.79
CA HIS A 61 -1.79 10.36 2.64
C HIS A 61 -1.34 11.82 2.61
N VAL A 62 -1.05 12.38 3.79
CA VAL A 62 -0.67 13.79 3.91
C VAL A 62 0.81 14.00 3.58
N ASN A 63 1.66 13.09 4.04
CA ASN A 63 3.10 13.32 4.16
C ASN A 63 3.98 12.49 3.24
N CYS A 64 3.41 11.73 2.32
CA CYS A 64 4.22 10.88 1.45
C CYS A 64 3.54 10.62 0.12
N GLU A 65 4.35 10.27 -0.86
CA GLU A 65 3.89 9.69 -2.11
C GLU A 65 4.12 8.20 -2.09
N SER A 66 3.39 7.47 -2.90
CA SER A 66 3.48 6.02 -2.98
C SER A 66 3.57 5.53 -4.41
N ALA A 67 4.32 4.46 -4.58
CA ALA A 67 4.35 3.70 -5.82
C ALA A 67 3.84 2.30 -5.51
N LEU A 68 2.91 1.80 -6.31
CA LEU A 68 2.33 0.50 -6.14
C LEU A 68 2.59 -0.36 -7.38
N TYR A 69 2.74 -1.65 -7.14
CA TYR A 69 2.84 -2.63 -8.22
C TYR A 69 1.82 -3.73 -7.95
N VAL A 70 1.02 -4.07 -8.96
CA VAL A 70 0.04 -5.15 -8.84
C VAL A 70 0.79 -6.48 -9.04
N ALA A 71 1.00 -7.19 -7.95
CA ALA A 71 1.75 -8.43 -7.94
C ALA A 71 0.90 -9.66 -8.25
N ALA A 72 -0.41 -9.59 -8.03
CA ALA A 72 -1.34 -10.66 -8.35
C ALA A 72 -2.77 -10.14 -8.40
N GLY A 73 -3.60 -10.78 -9.19
CA GLY A 73 -5.02 -10.47 -9.27
C GLY A 73 -5.35 -9.29 -10.16
N LYS A 74 -6.57 -8.82 -10.02
CA LYS A 74 -7.09 -7.67 -10.76
C LYS A 74 -8.18 -7.00 -9.95
N GLY A 75 -8.46 -5.75 -10.26
CA GLY A 75 -9.49 -5.00 -9.57
C GLY A 75 -9.64 -3.62 -10.17
N ALA A 76 -9.95 -2.65 -9.33
CA ALA A 76 -10.03 -1.27 -9.73
C ALA A 76 -9.34 -0.37 -8.70
N PHE A 77 -8.87 0.77 -9.19
CA PHE A 77 -8.29 1.80 -8.34
C PHE A 77 -9.13 3.05 -8.53
N LEU A 78 -9.86 3.44 -7.49
CA LEU A 78 -10.70 4.63 -7.51
C LEU A 78 -9.85 5.83 -7.14
N SER A 79 -10.06 6.95 -7.83
CA SER A 79 -9.34 8.19 -7.60
C SER A 79 -10.20 9.40 -7.98
N GLY A 80 -9.65 10.61 -7.79
CA GLY A 80 -10.36 11.85 -7.99
C GLY A 80 -10.95 12.37 -6.68
N GLU A 81 -11.32 13.64 -6.64
CA GLU A 81 -11.80 14.27 -5.40
C GLU A 81 -12.99 13.54 -4.79
N GLU A 82 -13.88 13.00 -5.62
CA GLU A 82 -15.06 12.27 -5.19
C GLU A 82 -14.95 10.78 -5.45
N LEU A 83 -13.74 10.29 -5.76
CA LEU A 83 -13.47 8.91 -6.17
C LEU A 83 -14.31 8.49 -7.37
N GLU A 84 -14.57 9.43 -8.24
CA GLU A 84 -15.40 9.23 -9.44
C GLU A 84 -14.64 8.60 -10.60
N ILE A 85 -13.30 8.60 -10.54
CA ILE A 85 -12.47 8.01 -11.58
C ILE A 85 -12.18 6.56 -11.20
N GLU A 86 -12.58 5.65 -12.08
CA GLU A 86 -12.33 4.22 -11.85
C GLU A 86 -11.41 3.70 -12.96
N ASN A 87 -10.23 3.24 -12.58
CA ASN A 87 -9.30 2.60 -13.49
C ASN A 87 -9.19 1.12 -13.15
N GLU A 88 -9.33 0.27 -14.15
CA GLU A 88 -9.04 -1.15 -13.97
C GLU A 88 -7.55 -1.34 -13.77
N ILE A 89 -7.18 -2.23 -12.85
CA ILE A 89 -5.81 -2.62 -12.59
C ILE A 89 -5.69 -4.14 -12.61
N ALA A 90 -4.54 -4.64 -13.03
CA ALA A 90 -4.28 -6.07 -13.10
C ALA A 90 -2.78 -6.33 -12.90
N PHE A 91 -2.44 -7.58 -12.70
CA PHE A 91 -1.05 -8.01 -12.57
C PHE A 91 -0.14 -7.33 -13.57
N GLY A 92 0.94 -6.75 -13.10
CA GLY A 92 1.93 -6.06 -13.91
C GLY A 92 1.78 -4.55 -13.97
N ASP A 93 0.63 -4.00 -13.53
CA ASP A 93 0.42 -2.56 -13.55
C ASP A 93 1.17 -1.85 -12.43
N PHE A 94 1.63 -0.64 -12.72
CA PHE A 94 2.20 0.27 -11.73
C PHE A 94 1.24 1.44 -11.51
N ILE A 95 1.17 1.89 -10.26
CA ILE A 95 0.31 3.00 -9.88
C ILE A 95 1.16 4.01 -9.09
N TYR A 96 1.04 5.29 -9.45
CA TYR A 96 1.64 6.37 -8.69
C TYR A 96 0.55 7.14 -7.96
N VAL A 97 0.72 7.34 -6.66
CA VAL A 97 -0.21 8.08 -5.81
C VAL A 97 0.52 9.27 -5.19
N PRO A 98 0.25 10.51 -5.66
CA PRO A 98 0.87 11.69 -5.05
C PRO A 98 0.29 11.98 -3.65
N PRO A 99 0.99 12.78 -2.84
CA PRO A 99 0.44 13.19 -1.55
C PRO A 99 -0.89 13.92 -1.75
N GLY A 100 -1.83 13.68 -0.87
CA GLY A 100 -3.14 14.33 -0.89
C GLY A 100 -4.14 13.76 -1.88
N ALA A 101 -3.77 12.78 -2.68
CA ALA A 101 -4.67 12.19 -3.67
C ALA A 101 -5.60 11.16 -3.03
N ASN A 102 -6.90 11.40 -3.12
CA ASN A 102 -7.92 10.46 -2.65
C ASN A 102 -7.87 9.18 -3.48
N HIS A 103 -7.90 8.04 -2.82
CA HIS A 103 -7.87 6.76 -3.53
C HIS A 103 -8.47 5.63 -2.71
N GLN A 104 -8.84 4.56 -3.42
CA GLN A 104 -9.38 3.34 -2.82
C GLN A 104 -9.19 2.17 -3.77
N PRO A 105 -8.38 1.17 -3.44
CA PRO A 105 -8.33 -0.08 -4.19
C PRO A 105 -9.55 -0.94 -3.88
N VAL A 106 -10.10 -1.56 -4.91
CA VAL A 106 -11.28 -2.42 -4.82
C VAL A 106 -11.01 -3.71 -5.57
N ASN A 107 -11.33 -4.83 -4.95
CA ASN A 107 -11.22 -6.14 -5.59
C ASN A 107 -12.61 -6.63 -6.00
N TYR A 108 -12.87 -6.69 -7.30
CA TYR A 108 -14.12 -7.17 -7.86
C TYR A 108 -14.16 -8.67 -8.12
N SER A 109 -13.02 -9.36 -8.00
CA SER A 109 -12.98 -10.81 -8.16
C SER A 109 -13.75 -11.48 -7.04
N LYS A 110 -14.41 -12.58 -7.34
CA LYS A 110 -15.12 -13.38 -6.32
C LYS A 110 -14.26 -14.47 -5.73
N THR A 111 -13.08 -14.72 -6.32
CA THR A 111 -12.28 -15.89 -5.99
C THR A 111 -10.81 -15.59 -5.69
N GLU A 112 -10.26 -14.50 -6.19
CA GLU A 112 -8.83 -14.23 -6.11
C GLU A 112 -8.51 -12.97 -5.32
N ASP A 113 -7.41 -13.01 -4.58
CA ASP A 113 -6.87 -11.82 -3.91
C ASP A 113 -6.29 -10.84 -4.92
N LEU A 114 -6.41 -9.55 -4.60
CA LEU A 114 -5.66 -8.50 -5.26
C LEU A 114 -4.46 -8.18 -4.36
N VAL A 115 -3.26 -8.40 -4.87
CA VAL A 115 -2.02 -8.20 -4.11
C VAL A 115 -1.25 -7.02 -4.67
N LEU A 116 -0.99 -6.05 -3.82
CA LEU A 116 -0.28 -4.82 -4.16
C LEU A 116 1.02 -4.73 -3.37
N ILE A 117 2.12 -4.46 -4.07
CA ILE A 117 3.36 -4.07 -3.40
C ILE A 117 3.33 -2.55 -3.30
N VAL A 118 3.48 -2.01 -2.10
CA VAL A 118 3.36 -0.58 -1.83
C VAL A 118 4.66 -0.04 -1.28
N ALA A 119 5.28 0.88 -1.99
CA ALA A 119 6.46 1.60 -1.54
C ALA A 119 6.09 3.06 -1.31
N ARG A 120 6.57 3.63 -0.23
CA ARG A 120 6.37 5.05 0.08
C ARG A 120 7.66 5.67 0.60
N ASN A 121 7.75 7.00 0.54
CA ASN A 121 8.96 7.74 0.90
C ASN A 121 8.93 8.35 2.31
N ALA A 122 8.23 7.70 3.23
CA ALA A 122 8.21 8.09 4.64
C ALA A 122 8.09 6.85 5.53
N PRO A 123 8.78 6.82 6.67
CA PRO A 123 8.71 5.66 7.58
C PRO A 123 7.33 5.56 8.24
N VAL A 124 6.69 6.69 8.51
CA VAL A 124 5.36 6.74 9.11
C VAL A 124 4.47 7.55 8.18
N GLU A 125 3.30 7.02 7.85
CA GLU A 125 2.32 7.71 7.03
C GLU A 125 1.27 8.40 7.90
N ILE A 126 0.84 9.58 7.47
CA ILE A 126 -0.29 10.28 8.06
C ILE A 126 -1.45 10.11 7.10
N VAL A 127 -2.46 9.34 7.53
CA VAL A 127 -3.60 8.96 6.70
C VAL A 127 -4.84 9.71 7.16
N VAL A 128 -5.60 10.23 6.19
CA VAL A 128 -6.91 10.81 6.45
C VAL A 128 -7.95 9.94 5.77
N GLU A 129 -8.85 9.35 6.54
CA GLU A 129 -9.93 8.53 6.01
C GLU A 129 -11.08 9.41 5.53
N LEU A 130 -11.67 9.01 4.41
CA LEU A 130 -12.76 9.73 3.74
C LEU A 130 -14.06 8.97 3.97
N GLU A 131 -14.71 9.24 5.09
CA GLU A 131 -15.87 8.46 5.52
C GLU A 131 -17.09 8.56 4.59
N ASN A 132 -17.19 9.65 3.83
CA ASN A 132 -18.35 9.89 2.98
C ASN A 132 -18.10 9.61 1.49
N LEU A 133 -16.93 9.10 1.14
CA LEU A 133 -16.56 8.83 -0.23
C LEU A 133 -16.23 7.36 -0.45
N GLY A 134 -16.26 6.94 -1.72
CA GLY A 134 -15.86 5.61 -2.13
C GLY A 134 -16.89 4.54 -1.87
N ARG A 135 -16.47 3.31 -2.06
CA ARG A 135 -17.29 2.13 -1.84
C ARG A 135 -17.29 1.79 -0.36
N LYS A 136 -18.47 1.50 0.18
CA LYS A 136 -18.64 1.19 1.61
C LYS A 136 -19.19 -0.20 1.86
N ASP A 137 -19.66 -0.84 0.81
CA ASP A 137 -20.25 -2.18 0.86
C ASP A 137 -19.22 -3.30 0.68
N CYS A 138 -17.96 -2.96 0.73
CA CYS A 138 -16.85 -3.88 0.59
C CYS A 138 -15.79 -3.61 1.68
#